data_943f6abe342b4123105c3159bf6972c6
#
_entry.id   943f6abe342b4123105c3159bf6972c6
#
_cell.length_a   1.000
_cell.length_b   1.000
_cell.length_c   1.000
_cell.angle_alpha   90.00
_cell.angle_beta   90.00
_cell.angle_gamma   90.00
#
_symmetry.space_group_name_H-M   'P 1'
#
loop_
_entity.id
_entity.type
_entity.pdbx_description
1 polymer ?
#
loop_
_entity_poly.entity_id
_entity_poly.type
_entity_poly.pdbx_seq_one_letter_code
_entity_poly.pdbx_strand_id
1 'polypeptide(L)'
;QTSAVNVRLSFELEAVLLEINRAIPCALILNELTSNALKYAFAEQKNGNLKFVLKVENEQQLVLTVSDDGKGIPDKIKFSSAKTLGLRLVRVLTRQLNGKVELKQNPECLKSRGTMFIFHIPLK
;
A
#
# COMPACT_ATOMS: atom_id res chain seq x y z
N GLN A 1 18.17 -21.88 -7.62
CA GLN A 1 18.13 -21.31 -6.28
C GLN A 1 17.98 -19.80 -6.34
N THR A 2 17.05 -19.26 -5.60
CA THR A 2 16.79 -17.85 -5.58
C THR A 2 17.55 -17.18 -4.44
N SER A 3 18.08 -15.99 -4.70
CA SER A 3 18.65 -15.17 -3.64
C SER A 3 17.54 -14.64 -2.73
N ALA A 4 17.74 -14.74 -1.45
CA ALA A 4 16.80 -14.17 -0.49
C ALA A 4 16.88 -12.64 -0.53
N VAL A 5 15.73 -12.00 -0.47
CA VAL A 5 15.65 -10.55 -0.34
C VAL A 5 15.36 -10.25 1.12
N ASN A 6 16.16 -9.37 1.70
CA ASN A 6 15.92 -8.90 3.06
C ASN A 6 15.07 -7.64 2.99
N VAL A 7 13.90 -7.68 3.58
CA VAL A 7 12.98 -6.55 3.57
C VAL A 7 12.85 -6.01 4.98
N ARG A 8 13.14 -4.72 5.15
CA ARG A 8 12.91 -4.03 6.40
C ARG A 8 11.46 -3.53 6.42
N LEU A 9 10.75 -3.89 7.46
CA LEU A 9 9.39 -3.39 7.69
C LEU A 9 9.45 -2.25 8.70
N SER A 10 8.86 -1.12 8.37
CA SER A 10 8.80 0.04 9.25
C SER A 10 7.36 0.45 9.44
N PHE A 11 7.01 0.83 10.67
CA PHE A 11 5.64 1.15 11.04
C PHE A 11 5.58 2.45 11.81
N GLU A 12 4.68 3.34 11.41
CA GLU A 12 4.31 4.53 12.17
C GLU A 12 2.79 4.48 12.32
N LEU A 13 2.30 4.00 13.45
CA LEU A 13 0.89 3.66 13.59
C LEU A 13 0.27 4.42 14.76
N GLU A 14 -0.82 5.16 14.47
CA GLU A 14 -1.68 5.68 15.51
C GLU A 14 -2.71 4.60 15.84
N ALA A 15 -3.08 4.51 17.12
CA ALA A 15 -4.14 3.61 17.53
C ALA A 15 -5.49 4.11 17.01
N VAL A 16 -6.28 3.22 16.45
CA VAL A 16 -7.61 3.56 15.94
C VAL A 16 -8.56 2.39 16.19
N LEU A 17 -9.78 2.71 16.57
CA LEU A 17 -10.83 1.71 16.70
C LEU A 17 -11.67 1.72 15.44
N LEU A 18 -11.77 0.56 14.81
CA LEU A 18 -12.58 0.38 13.60
C LEU A 18 -13.65 -0.67 13.87
N GLU A 19 -14.84 -0.45 13.37
CA GLU A 19 -15.84 -1.50 13.32
C GLU A 19 -15.32 -2.66 12.50
N ILE A 20 -15.72 -3.88 12.85
CA ILE A 20 -15.17 -5.08 12.21
C ILE A 20 -15.42 -5.09 10.69
N ASN A 21 -16.56 -4.59 10.25
CA ASN A 21 -16.88 -4.53 8.83
C ASN A 21 -16.01 -3.53 8.05
N ARG A 22 -15.26 -2.66 8.77
CA ARG A 22 -14.24 -1.80 8.18
C ARG A 22 -12.85 -2.35 8.41
N ALA A 23 -12.61 -2.94 9.55
CA ALA A 23 -11.30 -3.50 9.90
C ALA A 23 -10.89 -4.64 8.96
N ILE A 24 -11.82 -5.53 8.62
CA ILE A 24 -11.53 -6.66 7.75
C ILE A 24 -11.10 -6.22 6.35
N PRO A 25 -11.84 -5.34 5.66
CA PRO A 25 -11.36 -4.84 4.36
C PRO A 25 -10.01 -4.14 4.43
N CYS A 26 -9.76 -3.36 5.49
CA CYS A 26 -8.45 -2.71 5.67
C CYS A 26 -7.33 -3.74 5.79
N ALA A 27 -7.54 -4.79 6.57
CA ALA A 27 -6.55 -5.84 6.73
C ALA A 27 -6.28 -6.57 5.42
N LEU A 28 -7.31 -6.82 4.62
CA LEU A 28 -7.16 -7.44 3.31
C LEU A 28 -6.38 -6.56 2.34
N ILE A 29 -6.65 -5.25 2.35
CA ILE A 29 -5.89 -4.29 1.54
C ILE A 29 -4.41 -4.36 1.90
N LEU A 30 -4.09 -4.30 3.20
CA LEU A 30 -2.71 -4.37 3.66
C LEU A 30 -2.04 -5.67 3.23
N ASN A 31 -2.75 -6.78 3.35
CA ASN A 31 -2.21 -8.07 2.96
C ASN A 31 -1.88 -8.11 1.47
N GLU A 32 -2.77 -7.60 0.62
CA GLU A 32 -2.55 -7.60 -0.82
C GLU A 32 -1.39 -6.69 -1.23
N LEU A 33 -1.29 -5.51 -0.62
CA LEU A 33 -0.20 -4.59 -0.93
C LEU A 33 1.14 -5.15 -0.47
N THR A 34 1.18 -5.77 0.70
CA THR A 34 2.39 -6.41 1.21
C THR A 34 2.82 -7.54 0.29
N SER A 35 1.88 -8.40 -0.08
CA SER A 35 2.16 -9.52 -0.98
C SER A 35 2.70 -9.05 -2.33
N ASN A 36 2.08 -8.01 -2.89
CA ASN A 36 2.55 -7.46 -4.17
C ASN A 36 3.94 -6.87 -4.07
N ALA A 37 4.24 -6.15 -2.99
CA ALA A 37 5.56 -5.58 -2.80
C ALA A 37 6.62 -6.69 -2.71
N LEU A 38 6.35 -7.73 -1.95
CA LEU A 38 7.29 -8.83 -1.77
C LEU A 38 7.49 -9.64 -3.05
N LYS A 39 6.46 -9.74 -3.88
CA LYS A 39 6.56 -10.51 -5.13
C LYS A 39 7.17 -9.71 -6.29
N TYR A 40 6.88 -8.42 -6.37
CA TYR A 40 7.18 -7.64 -7.57
C TYR A 40 8.09 -6.45 -7.35
N ALA A 41 7.88 -5.70 -6.27
CA ALA A 41 8.59 -4.44 -6.08
C ALA A 41 10.09 -4.65 -5.86
N PHE A 42 10.46 -5.72 -5.17
CA PHE A 42 11.84 -6.00 -4.80
C PHE A 42 12.51 -7.03 -5.68
N ALA A 43 11.92 -7.37 -6.82
CA ALA A 43 12.56 -8.25 -7.78
C ALA A 43 13.93 -7.68 -8.18
N GLU A 44 14.94 -8.53 -8.22
CA GLU A 44 16.31 -8.17 -8.57
C GLU A 44 17.02 -7.27 -7.54
N GLN A 45 16.48 -7.14 -6.35
CA GLN A 45 17.12 -6.41 -5.27
C GLN A 45 17.58 -7.34 -4.17
N LYS A 46 18.64 -6.97 -3.46
CA LYS A 46 19.12 -7.69 -2.29
C LYS A 46 18.42 -7.24 -1.02
N ASN A 47 18.10 -5.96 -0.94
CA ASN A 47 17.46 -5.35 0.22
C ASN A 47 16.30 -4.50 -0.23
N GLY A 48 15.28 -4.40 0.62
CA GLY A 48 14.14 -3.55 0.37
C GLY A 48 13.60 -2.96 1.66
N ASN A 49 12.85 -1.88 1.52
CA ASN A 49 12.16 -1.24 2.64
C ASN A 49 10.68 -1.12 2.29
N LEU A 50 9.84 -1.52 3.23
CA LEU A 50 8.39 -1.42 3.11
C LEU A 50 7.90 -0.68 4.36
N LYS A 51 7.23 0.44 4.17
CA LYS A 51 6.81 1.32 5.26
C LYS A 51 5.30 1.48 5.29
N PHE A 52 4.74 1.40 6.48
CA PHE A 52 3.32 1.58 6.74
C PHE A 52 3.13 2.77 7.67
N VAL A 53 2.29 3.70 7.28
CA VAL A 53 1.94 4.86 8.10
C VAL A 53 0.43 4.89 8.24
N LEU A 54 -0.05 4.95 9.47
CA LEU A 54 -1.48 5.00 9.78
C LEU A 54 -1.74 6.22 10.66
N LYS A 55 -2.58 7.12 10.17
CA LYS A 55 -2.93 8.34 10.90
C LYS A 55 -4.43 8.56 10.86
N VAL A 56 -4.94 9.24 11.88
CA VAL A 56 -6.33 9.65 11.92
C VAL A 56 -6.37 11.15 11.73
N GLU A 57 -7.13 11.62 10.75
CA GLU A 57 -7.30 13.05 10.49
C GLU A 57 -8.67 13.51 10.98
N ASN A 58 -8.68 14.58 11.78
CA ASN A 58 -9.91 15.24 12.25
C ASN A 58 -10.91 14.29 12.89
N GLU A 59 -10.44 13.20 13.46
CA GLU A 59 -11.27 12.16 14.09
C GLU A 59 -12.29 11.53 13.15
N GLN A 60 -12.19 11.78 11.85
CA GLN A 60 -13.18 11.37 10.86
C GLN A 60 -12.64 10.45 9.78
N GLN A 61 -11.34 10.52 9.54
CA GLN A 61 -10.76 9.83 8.41
C GLN A 61 -9.46 9.14 8.78
N LEU A 62 -9.34 7.92 8.29
CA LEU A 62 -8.12 7.14 8.38
C LEU A 62 -7.28 7.40 7.15
N VAL A 63 -6.02 7.76 7.34
CA VAL A 63 -5.07 7.88 6.23
C VAL A 63 -4.04 6.79 6.39
N LEU A 64 -4.02 5.87 5.44
CA LEU A 64 -3.09 4.76 5.41
C LEU A 64 -2.15 4.95 4.23
N THR A 65 -0.85 4.97 4.50
CA THR A 65 0.17 5.07 3.47
C THR A 65 1.02 3.80 3.49
N VAL A 66 1.16 3.18 2.33
CA VAL A 66 2.03 2.01 2.16
C VAL A 66 3.03 2.35 1.07
N SER A 67 4.29 2.38 1.43
CA SER A 67 5.34 2.76 0.48
C SER A 67 6.49 1.76 0.47
N ASP A 68 7.11 1.62 -0.67
CA ASP A 68 8.29 0.78 -0.85
C ASP A 68 9.36 1.53 -1.62
N ASP A 69 10.58 1.03 -1.58
CA ASP A 69 11.70 1.54 -2.34
C ASP A 69 12.10 0.57 -3.47
N GLY A 70 11.14 -0.17 -3.99
CA GLY A 70 11.34 -1.12 -5.06
C GLY A 70 11.54 -0.47 -6.42
N LYS A 71 11.33 -1.27 -7.45
CA LYS A 71 11.56 -0.81 -8.83
C LYS A 71 10.56 0.24 -9.34
N GLY A 72 9.49 0.45 -8.61
CA GLY A 72 8.45 1.39 -9.02
C GLY A 72 7.49 0.79 -10.04
N ILE A 73 6.48 1.58 -10.39
CA ILE A 73 5.49 1.20 -11.40
C ILE A 73 5.75 2.03 -12.65
N PRO A 74 5.78 1.39 -13.84
CA PRO A 74 5.95 2.15 -15.08
C PRO A 74 4.84 3.19 -15.25
N ASP A 75 5.19 4.36 -15.78
CA ASP A 75 4.24 5.46 -15.99
C ASP A 75 3.01 5.05 -16.79
N LYS A 76 3.14 4.04 -17.62
CA LYS A 76 2.05 3.57 -18.48
C LYS A 76 1.01 2.75 -17.73
N ILE A 77 1.32 2.29 -16.52
CA ILE A 77 0.39 1.48 -15.73
C ILE A 77 -0.32 2.38 -14.74
N LYS A 78 -1.62 2.52 -14.92
CA LYS A 78 -2.45 3.26 -13.99
C LYS A 78 -3.10 2.28 -13.01
N PHE A 79 -3.27 2.70 -11.77
CA PHE A 79 -3.92 1.88 -10.77
C PHE A 79 -5.32 1.43 -11.23
N SER A 80 -6.07 2.34 -11.87
CA SER A 80 -7.42 2.04 -12.35
C SER A 80 -7.45 0.96 -13.44
N SER A 81 -6.34 0.74 -14.14
CA SER A 81 -6.26 -0.28 -15.19
C SER A 81 -5.36 -1.44 -14.81
N ALA A 82 -4.91 -1.52 -13.56
CA ALA A 82 -4.08 -2.62 -13.09
C ALA A 82 -4.83 -3.95 -13.22
N LYS A 83 -4.16 -4.92 -13.82
CA LYS A 83 -4.78 -6.20 -14.17
C LYS A 83 -4.52 -7.31 -13.16
N THR A 84 -3.66 -7.09 -12.16
CA THR A 84 -3.44 -8.14 -11.16
C THR A 84 -4.69 -8.30 -10.30
N LEU A 85 -4.97 -9.54 -9.94
CA LEU A 85 -6.13 -9.83 -9.10
C LEU A 85 -6.05 -9.10 -7.76
N GLY A 86 -4.85 -9.05 -7.17
CA GLY A 86 -4.64 -8.37 -5.89
C GLY A 86 -4.97 -6.88 -5.95
N LEU A 87 -4.52 -6.18 -6.99
CA LEU A 87 -4.82 -4.76 -7.14
C LEU A 87 -6.29 -4.50 -7.46
N ARG A 88 -6.94 -5.41 -8.17
CA ARG A 88 -8.39 -5.34 -8.38
C ARG A 88 -9.13 -5.46 -7.06
N LEU A 89 -8.72 -6.39 -6.21
CA LEU A 89 -9.30 -6.58 -4.89
C LEU A 89 -9.13 -5.32 -4.05
N VAL A 90 -7.93 -4.72 -4.06
CA VAL A 90 -7.67 -3.46 -3.35
C VAL A 90 -8.65 -2.37 -3.79
N ARG A 91 -8.89 -2.23 -5.09
CA ARG A 91 -9.85 -1.23 -5.60
C ARG A 91 -11.27 -1.49 -5.12
N VAL A 92 -11.70 -2.75 -5.20
CA VAL A 92 -13.06 -3.13 -4.77
C VAL A 92 -13.23 -2.87 -3.28
N LEU A 93 -12.27 -3.27 -2.46
CA LEU A 93 -12.34 -3.09 -1.01
C LEU A 93 -12.32 -1.61 -0.63
N THR A 94 -11.49 -0.81 -1.30
CA THR A 94 -11.44 0.63 -1.07
C THR A 94 -12.80 1.27 -1.37
N ARG A 95 -13.42 0.85 -2.45
CA ARG A 95 -14.75 1.36 -2.84
C ARG A 95 -15.80 0.95 -1.81
N GLN A 96 -15.76 -0.27 -1.29
CA GLN A 96 -16.68 -0.72 -0.25
C GLN A 96 -16.57 0.12 1.02
N LEU A 97 -15.38 0.63 1.30
CA LEU A 97 -15.14 1.48 2.46
C LEU A 97 -15.48 2.94 2.20
N ASN A 98 -15.99 3.28 1.02
CA ASN A 98 -16.19 4.64 0.56
C ASN A 98 -14.90 5.47 0.63
N GLY A 99 -13.79 4.80 0.45
CA GLY A 99 -12.48 5.40 0.49
C GLY A 99 -11.98 5.80 -0.88
N LYS A 100 -10.85 6.50 -0.87
CA LYS A 100 -10.14 6.88 -2.08
C LYS A 100 -8.70 6.42 -1.95
N VAL A 101 -8.09 6.09 -3.07
CA VAL A 101 -6.69 5.68 -3.11
C VAL A 101 -5.96 6.45 -4.19
N GLU A 102 -4.76 6.93 -3.85
CA GLU A 102 -3.80 7.47 -4.80
C GLU A 102 -2.65 6.52 -4.92
N LEU A 103 -2.12 6.39 -6.12
CA LEU A 103 -0.90 5.65 -6.38
C LEU A 103 0.08 6.61 -7.02
N LYS A 104 1.26 6.71 -6.44
CA LYS A 104 2.31 7.58 -6.98
C LYS A 104 3.68 6.99 -6.71
N GLN A 105 4.69 7.59 -7.31
CA GLN A 105 6.07 7.26 -7.02
C GLN A 105 6.39 7.65 -5.58
N ASN A 106 7.23 6.86 -4.92
CA ASN A 106 7.66 7.19 -3.56
C ASN A 106 8.57 8.42 -3.59
N PRO A 107 8.14 9.55 -2.96
CA PRO A 107 8.92 10.78 -3.01
C PRO A 107 10.23 10.71 -2.24
N GLU A 108 10.41 9.73 -1.36
CA GLU A 108 11.67 9.53 -0.64
C GLU A 108 12.71 8.82 -1.48
N CYS A 109 12.34 8.30 -2.66
CA CYS A 109 13.22 7.56 -3.54
C CYS A 109 13.68 8.42 -4.71
N LEU A 110 14.86 8.10 -5.26
CA LEU A 110 15.39 8.78 -6.42
C LEU A 110 14.81 8.18 -7.70
N LYS A 111 14.54 9.05 -8.68
CA LYS A 111 14.26 8.70 -10.08
C LYS A 111 13.37 7.49 -10.32
N SER A 112 12.08 7.67 -10.35
CA SER A 112 11.13 6.64 -10.77
C SER A 112 11.16 5.34 -9.96
N ARG A 113 11.85 5.34 -8.83
CA ARG A 113 11.91 4.19 -7.96
C ARG A 113 10.88 4.32 -6.86
N GLY A 114 10.47 3.16 -6.36
CA GLY A 114 9.55 3.09 -5.26
C GLY A 114 8.11 3.37 -5.65
N THR A 115 7.22 2.96 -4.79
CA THR A 115 5.78 3.10 -4.99
C THR A 115 5.16 3.56 -3.68
N MET A 116 4.13 4.39 -3.76
CA MET A 116 3.39 4.83 -2.61
C MET A 116 1.89 4.78 -2.89
N PHE A 117 1.19 4.02 -2.05
CA PHE A 117 -0.28 4.00 -2.04
C PHE A 117 -0.74 4.83 -0.86
N ILE A 118 -1.67 5.74 -1.08
CA ILE A 118 -2.26 6.57 -0.03
C ILE A 118 -3.76 6.35 -0.04
N PHE A 119 -4.29 5.85 1.06
CA PHE A 119 -5.72 5.59 1.22
C PHE A 119 -6.32 6.60 2.17
N HIS A 120 -7.46 7.16 1.76
CA HIS A 120 -8.27 8.02 2.61
C HIS A 120 -9.58 7.29 2.86
N ILE A 121 -9.79 6.84 4.07
CA ILE A 121 -10.92 5.97 4.40
C ILE A 121 -11.75 6.61 5.50
N PRO A 122 -13.04 6.90 5.26
CA PRO A 122 -13.91 7.42 6.31
C PRO A 122 -14.02 6.40 7.46
N LEU A 123 -14.03 6.89 8.69
CA LEU A 123 -14.19 6.02 9.86
C LEU A 123 -15.62 5.53 10.04
N LYS A 124 -16.56 6.18 9.41
CA LYS A 124 -17.96 5.80 9.47
C LYS A 124 -18.61 5.77 8.08
#